data_1252533f9f6698f8a235036070f9e716
#
_entry.id   1252533f9f6698f8a235036070f9e716
#
_cell.length_a   1.000
_cell.length_b   1.000
_cell.length_c   1.000
_cell.angle_alpha   90.00
_cell.angle_beta   90.00
_cell.angle_gamma   90.00
#
_symmetry.space_group_name_H-M   'P 1'
#
loop_
_entity.id
_entity.type
_entity.pdbx_description
1 polymer ?
#
loop_
_entity_poly.entity_id
_entity_poly.type
_entity_poly.pdbx_seq_one_letter_code
_entity_poly.pdbx_strand_id
1 'polypeptide(L)'
;MAGTPHPLSPDETASRLRAHFGEDIVDAVDQHGHAVATVTADRFHDVCRFLRDEPDFACDYCDFTGAVDFGSEGGFEVVTHLFSTTHHHNVRVKVKLPHDDPVCPTISDLFPTSNWHERETIEMFGISFEGHPQPIKLLLSEPFEGYPLRKDFPLMSREAKPWPGAVEGEEEEEE
;
A
#
# COMPACT_ATOMS: atom_id res chain seq x y z
N MET A 1 4.28 -15.76 31.43
CA MET A 1 2.86 -16.17 31.41
C MET A 1 2.23 -15.41 30.27
N ALA A 2 1.75 -16.08 29.24
CA ALA A 2 0.99 -15.42 28.18
C ALA A 2 -0.29 -14.87 28.80
N GLY A 3 -0.52 -13.56 28.70
CA GLY A 3 -1.76 -12.93 29.16
C GLY A 3 -2.95 -13.51 28.41
N THR A 4 -4.13 -13.44 29.03
CA THR A 4 -5.37 -13.83 28.34
C THR A 4 -5.56 -12.93 27.12
N PRO A 5 -5.84 -13.49 25.93
CA PRO A 5 -6.12 -12.69 24.75
C PRO A 5 -7.25 -11.69 25.04
N HIS A 6 -7.03 -10.43 24.74
CA HIS A 6 -8.02 -9.37 24.90
C HIS A 6 -8.07 -8.54 23.61
N PRO A 7 -8.89 -8.97 22.64
CA PRO A 7 -9.01 -8.25 21.39
C PRO A 7 -9.64 -6.87 21.63
N LEU A 8 -9.00 -5.82 21.13
CA LEU A 8 -9.61 -4.50 21.11
C LEU A 8 -10.69 -4.45 20.03
N SER A 9 -11.80 -3.81 20.35
CA SER A 9 -12.81 -3.48 19.34
C SER A 9 -12.29 -2.41 18.37
N PRO A 10 -12.83 -2.33 17.14
CA PRO A 10 -12.45 -1.27 16.20
C PRO A 10 -12.60 0.14 16.76
N ASP A 11 -13.67 0.40 17.51
CA ASP A 11 -13.94 1.70 18.11
C ASP A 11 -12.94 2.06 19.22
N GLU A 12 -12.58 1.07 20.06
CA GLU A 12 -11.54 1.26 21.08
C GLU A 12 -10.18 1.53 20.46
N THR A 13 -9.83 0.80 19.39
CA THR A 13 -8.63 1.00 18.62
C THR A 13 -8.58 2.42 18.06
N ALA A 14 -9.65 2.85 17.39
CA ALA A 14 -9.77 4.20 16.82
C ALA A 14 -9.65 5.28 17.90
N SER A 15 -10.32 5.09 19.06
CA SER A 15 -10.28 6.04 20.16
C SER A 15 -8.89 6.19 20.77
N ARG A 16 -8.18 5.09 20.96
CA ARG A 16 -6.81 5.10 21.50
C ARG A 16 -5.80 5.71 20.55
N LEU A 17 -5.91 5.42 19.24
CA LEU A 17 -5.05 6.03 18.22
C LEU A 17 -5.26 7.55 18.19
N ARG A 18 -6.50 8.03 18.18
CA ARG A 18 -6.80 9.47 18.23
C ARG A 18 -6.31 10.12 19.52
N ALA A 19 -6.43 9.44 20.65
CA ALA A 19 -5.94 9.95 21.94
C ALA A 19 -4.42 10.12 21.97
N HIS A 20 -3.68 9.25 21.26
CA HIS A 20 -2.21 9.27 21.25
C HIS A 20 -1.63 10.20 20.18
N PHE A 21 -2.18 10.17 18.96
CA PHE A 21 -1.65 10.89 17.81
C PHE A 21 -2.43 12.16 17.42
N GLY A 22 -3.60 12.38 18.00
CA GLY A 22 -4.38 13.59 17.78
C GLY A 22 -4.76 13.80 16.31
N GLU A 23 -4.40 14.96 15.77
CA GLU A 23 -4.72 15.39 14.40
C GLU A 23 -3.95 14.62 13.31
N ASP A 24 -2.87 13.89 13.66
CA ASP A 24 -2.13 13.05 12.72
C ASP A 24 -2.95 11.82 12.26
N ILE A 25 -4.00 11.47 13.03
CA ILE A 25 -5.04 10.52 12.60
C ILE A 25 -6.11 11.30 11.83
N VAL A 26 -6.02 11.30 10.52
CA VAL A 26 -6.96 11.97 9.62
C VAL A 26 -8.37 11.39 9.76
N ASP A 27 -8.46 10.06 9.85
CA ASP A 27 -9.70 9.34 10.10
C ASP A 27 -9.42 8.00 10.80
N ALA A 28 -10.38 7.52 11.60
CA ALA A 28 -10.30 6.19 12.19
C ALA A 28 -11.72 5.64 12.39
N VAL A 29 -12.04 4.57 11.70
CA VAL A 29 -13.40 4.03 11.60
C VAL A 29 -13.40 2.51 11.68
N ASP A 30 -14.55 1.94 12.02
CA ASP A 30 -14.84 0.51 11.80
C ASP A 30 -15.25 0.31 10.32
N GLN A 31 -14.53 -0.55 9.62
CA GLN A 31 -14.92 -1.03 8.30
C GLN A 31 -15.03 -2.55 8.32
N HIS A 32 -16.26 -3.05 8.31
CA HIS A 32 -16.54 -4.49 8.28
C HIS A 32 -15.94 -5.28 9.46
N GLY A 33 -15.94 -4.70 10.66
CA GLY A 33 -15.37 -5.32 11.86
C GLY A 33 -13.85 -5.16 11.99
N HIS A 34 -13.23 -4.30 11.18
CA HIS A 34 -11.80 -4.00 11.25
C HIS A 34 -11.57 -2.52 11.59
N ALA A 35 -10.64 -2.25 12.48
CA ALA A 35 -10.19 -0.89 12.72
C ALA A 35 -9.39 -0.41 11.50
N VAL A 36 -9.80 0.70 10.90
CA VAL A 36 -9.11 1.34 9.78
C VAL A 36 -8.73 2.75 10.19
N ALA A 37 -7.44 3.04 10.22
CA ALA A 37 -6.91 4.36 10.54
C ALA A 37 -6.23 4.96 9.31
N THR A 38 -6.68 6.14 8.87
CA THR A 38 -6.00 6.94 7.86
C THR A 38 -5.10 7.95 8.55
N VAL A 39 -3.82 7.93 8.24
CA VAL A 39 -2.79 8.74 8.90
C VAL A 39 -2.05 9.62 7.90
N THR A 40 -1.38 10.66 8.38
CA THR A 40 -0.47 11.46 7.57
C THR A 40 0.79 10.66 7.21
N ALA A 41 1.39 10.93 6.06
CA ALA A 41 2.53 10.14 5.56
C ALA A 41 3.73 10.18 6.51
N ASP A 42 4.03 11.35 7.08
CA ASP A 42 5.13 11.56 8.02
C ASP A 42 4.97 10.79 9.35
N ARG A 43 3.74 10.40 9.71
CA ARG A 43 3.44 9.64 10.94
C ARG A 43 3.20 8.14 10.72
N PHE A 44 3.20 7.70 9.47
CA PHE A 44 2.91 6.31 9.14
C PHE A 44 3.81 5.32 9.89
N HIS A 45 5.13 5.54 9.85
CA HIS A 45 6.10 4.68 10.56
C HIS A 45 5.88 4.70 12.08
N ASP A 46 5.66 5.88 12.67
CA ASP A 46 5.45 6.01 14.13
C ASP A 46 4.17 5.32 14.59
N VAL A 47 3.08 5.42 13.80
CA VAL A 47 1.82 4.72 14.08
C VAL A 47 2.00 3.20 13.99
N CYS A 48 2.67 2.70 12.96
CA CYS A 48 2.95 1.27 12.81
C CYS A 48 3.83 0.75 13.95
N ARG A 49 4.85 1.52 14.36
CA ARG A 49 5.69 1.19 15.52
C ARG A 49 4.88 1.16 16.82
N PHE A 50 4.02 2.14 17.05
CA PHE A 50 3.14 2.18 18.22
C PHE A 50 2.22 0.96 18.27
N LEU A 51 1.56 0.62 17.16
CA LEU A 51 0.69 -0.55 17.08
C LEU A 51 1.44 -1.87 17.36
N ARG A 52 2.72 -1.96 16.98
CA ARG A 52 3.55 -3.13 17.26
C ARG A 52 3.98 -3.20 18.73
N ASP A 53 4.46 -2.07 19.27
CA ASP A 53 5.20 -2.03 20.55
C ASP A 53 4.28 -1.84 21.76
N GLU A 54 3.10 -1.23 21.58
CA GLU A 54 2.14 -1.02 22.67
C GLU A 54 1.51 -2.36 23.09
N PRO A 55 1.65 -2.78 24.36
CA PRO A 55 1.22 -4.10 24.84
C PRO A 55 -0.25 -4.44 24.59
N ASP A 56 -1.14 -3.44 24.62
CA ASP A 56 -2.58 -3.65 24.40
C ASP A 56 -2.92 -3.88 22.92
N PHE A 57 -2.08 -3.38 22.00
CA PHE A 57 -2.20 -3.64 20.58
C PHE A 57 -1.41 -4.87 20.16
N ALA A 58 -0.12 -4.89 20.45
CA ALA A 58 0.82 -5.97 20.14
C ALA A 58 0.64 -6.53 18.71
N CYS A 59 0.49 -5.63 17.72
CA CYS A 59 0.35 -5.98 16.31
C CYS A 59 1.71 -6.37 15.74
N ASP A 60 2.14 -7.58 16.05
CA ASP A 60 3.47 -8.10 15.77
C ASP A 60 3.63 -8.72 14.37
N TYR A 61 2.53 -8.83 13.62
CA TYR A 61 2.53 -9.43 12.30
C TYR A 61 1.96 -8.48 11.25
N CYS A 62 2.75 -8.23 10.19
CA CYS A 62 2.30 -7.53 8.99
C CYS A 62 2.13 -8.54 7.86
N ASP A 63 0.88 -8.77 7.44
CA ASP A 63 0.56 -9.73 6.39
C ASP A 63 0.39 -9.09 5.01
N PHE A 64 0.20 -7.79 4.96
CA PHE A 64 0.02 -7.08 3.70
C PHE A 64 0.48 -5.62 3.79
N THR A 65 1.19 -5.17 2.76
CA THR A 65 1.38 -3.75 2.42
C THR A 65 1.27 -3.62 0.90
N GLY A 66 0.44 -2.70 0.43
CA GLY A 66 0.26 -2.46 -0.99
C GLY A 66 -0.37 -1.10 -1.23
N ALA A 67 -0.69 -0.79 -2.48
CA ALA A 67 -1.27 0.49 -2.82
C ALA A 67 -2.50 0.37 -3.72
N VAL A 68 -3.30 1.43 -3.73
CA VAL A 68 -4.42 1.62 -4.64
C VAL A 68 -4.21 2.94 -5.37
N ASP A 69 -4.36 2.92 -6.68
CA ASP A 69 -4.33 4.12 -7.52
C ASP A 69 -5.76 4.68 -7.70
N PHE A 70 -5.98 5.93 -7.32
CA PHE A 70 -7.24 6.67 -7.52
C PHE A 70 -7.19 7.58 -8.75
N GLY A 71 -6.13 7.51 -9.55
CA GLY A 71 -5.90 8.34 -10.72
C GLY A 71 -5.24 9.68 -10.39
N SER A 72 -5.04 10.52 -11.42
CA SER A 72 -4.29 11.78 -11.31
C SER A 72 -4.85 12.75 -10.26
N GLU A 73 -6.17 12.80 -10.09
CA GLU A 73 -6.82 13.68 -9.12
C GLU A 73 -6.86 13.10 -7.70
N GLY A 74 -6.95 11.77 -7.57
CA GLY A 74 -7.09 11.07 -6.28
C GLY A 74 -5.78 10.65 -5.66
N GLY A 75 -4.70 10.59 -6.41
CA GLY A 75 -3.39 10.12 -5.95
C GLY A 75 -3.37 8.63 -5.63
N PHE A 76 -2.49 8.25 -4.71
CA PHE A 76 -2.35 6.87 -4.24
C PHE A 76 -2.80 6.74 -2.78
N GLU A 77 -3.22 5.55 -2.40
CA GLU A 77 -3.43 5.17 -0.99
C GLU A 77 -2.61 3.92 -0.71
N VAL A 78 -1.60 4.05 0.16
CA VAL A 78 -0.88 2.91 0.70
C VAL A 78 -1.73 2.31 1.81
N VAL A 79 -1.88 0.99 1.81
CA VAL A 79 -2.66 0.24 2.79
C VAL A 79 -1.76 -0.83 3.41
N THR A 80 -1.65 -0.81 4.73
CA THR A 80 -0.93 -1.83 5.49
C THR A 80 -1.89 -2.51 6.46
N HIS A 81 -1.85 -3.83 6.50
CA HIS A 81 -2.63 -4.63 7.42
C HIS A 81 -1.73 -5.26 8.47
N LEU A 82 -2.01 -4.93 9.73
CA LEU A 82 -1.29 -5.42 10.90
C LEU A 82 -2.20 -6.30 11.74
N PHE A 83 -1.65 -7.39 12.25
CA PHE A 83 -2.37 -8.36 13.07
C PHE A 83 -1.62 -8.62 14.38
N SER A 84 -2.39 -8.76 15.47
CA SER A 84 -1.87 -9.19 16.77
C SER A 84 -2.00 -10.70 16.92
N THR A 85 -0.88 -11.41 16.95
CA THR A 85 -0.86 -12.85 17.22
C THR A 85 -1.23 -13.18 18.67
N THR A 86 -1.06 -12.20 19.56
CA THR A 86 -1.37 -12.33 20.99
C THR A 86 -2.86 -12.08 21.30
N HIS A 87 -3.42 -10.99 20.76
CA HIS A 87 -4.77 -10.54 21.10
C HIS A 87 -5.82 -10.90 20.05
N HIS A 88 -5.40 -11.36 18.86
CA HIS A 88 -6.29 -11.78 17.76
C HIS A 88 -7.21 -10.67 17.22
N HIS A 89 -6.69 -9.45 17.14
CA HIS A 89 -7.31 -8.34 16.44
C HIS A 89 -6.40 -7.82 15.33
N ASN A 90 -6.96 -7.01 14.46
CA ASN A 90 -6.23 -6.43 13.34
C ASN A 90 -6.51 -4.94 13.21
N VAL A 91 -5.56 -4.25 12.59
CA VAL A 91 -5.64 -2.81 12.30
C VAL A 91 -5.15 -2.59 10.87
N ARG A 92 -5.92 -1.86 10.07
CA ARG A 92 -5.48 -1.35 8.77
C ARG A 92 -5.03 0.09 8.93
N VAL A 93 -3.82 0.36 8.49
CA VAL A 93 -3.28 1.71 8.44
C VAL A 93 -3.23 2.14 6.99
N LYS A 94 -3.78 3.32 6.69
CA LYS A 94 -3.86 3.90 5.36
C LYS A 94 -3.14 5.23 5.31
N VAL A 95 -2.47 5.49 4.20
CA VAL A 95 -1.80 6.76 3.92
C VAL A 95 -2.19 7.23 2.52
N LYS A 96 -2.67 8.46 2.41
CA LYS A 96 -2.93 9.09 1.12
C LYS A 96 -1.69 9.84 0.65
N LEU A 97 -1.29 9.58 -0.58
CA LEU A 97 -0.12 10.18 -1.21
C LEU A 97 -0.53 10.95 -2.48
N PRO A 98 0.14 12.06 -2.80
CA PRO A 98 -0.09 12.78 -4.05
C PRO A 98 0.34 11.90 -5.24
N HIS A 99 -0.24 12.16 -6.42
CA HIS A 99 0.07 11.40 -7.62
C HIS A 99 1.49 11.72 -8.16
N ASP A 100 1.91 12.99 -8.08
CA ASP A 100 3.13 13.46 -8.73
C ASP A 100 4.41 13.09 -7.97
N ASP A 101 4.35 13.06 -6.64
CA ASP A 101 5.50 12.72 -5.78
C ASP A 101 5.03 11.84 -4.61
N PRO A 102 4.71 10.56 -4.88
CA PRO A 102 4.20 9.65 -3.87
C PRO A 102 5.34 9.09 -3.01
N VAL A 103 5.56 9.69 -1.84
CA VAL A 103 6.58 9.29 -0.88
C VAL A 103 5.94 8.84 0.43
N CYS A 104 6.37 7.69 0.94
CA CYS A 104 5.93 7.10 2.20
C CYS A 104 7.16 6.60 2.97
N PRO A 105 7.25 6.77 4.30
CA PRO A 105 8.30 6.12 5.08
C PRO A 105 8.20 4.60 5.01
N THR A 106 9.34 3.91 4.94
CA THR A 106 9.37 2.44 5.03
C THR A 106 8.98 1.95 6.42
N ILE A 107 8.39 0.76 6.49
CA ILE A 107 8.20 0.00 7.73
C ILE A 107 8.94 -1.34 7.70
N SER A 108 9.83 -1.53 6.75
CA SER A 108 10.62 -2.78 6.61
C SER A 108 11.59 -3.03 7.75
N ASP A 109 11.97 -2.00 8.51
CA ASP A 109 12.72 -2.10 9.76
C ASP A 109 11.86 -2.60 10.93
N LEU A 110 10.57 -2.32 10.89
CA LEU A 110 9.60 -2.80 11.88
C LEU A 110 9.12 -4.22 11.58
N PHE A 111 8.83 -4.48 10.30
CA PHE A 111 8.27 -5.74 9.80
C PHE A 111 9.07 -6.22 8.58
N PRO A 112 9.92 -7.24 8.73
CA PRO A 112 10.73 -7.75 7.62
C PRO A 112 9.93 -8.20 6.39
N THR A 113 8.68 -8.64 6.57
CA THR A 113 7.77 -9.00 5.48
C THR A 113 7.44 -7.83 4.57
N SER A 114 7.36 -6.60 5.12
CA SER A 114 7.09 -5.39 4.36
C SER A 114 8.15 -5.07 3.32
N ASN A 115 9.40 -5.54 3.51
CA ASN A 115 10.46 -5.31 2.53
C ASN A 115 10.06 -5.75 1.11
N TRP A 116 9.45 -6.93 0.97
CA TRP A 116 9.03 -7.42 -0.33
C TRP A 116 7.76 -6.74 -0.84
N HIS A 117 6.81 -6.48 0.05
CA HIS A 117 5.58 -5.77 -0.30
C HIS A 117 5.86 -4.33 -0.75
N GLU A 118 6.77 -3.64 -0.07
CA GLU A 118 7.17 -2.29 -0.45
C GLU A 118 7.89 -2.30 -1.80
N ARG A 119 8.79 -3.25 -2.07
CA ARG A 119 9.45 -3.40 -3.37
C ARG A 119 8.45 -3.66 -4.49
N GLU A 120 7.47 -4.54 -4.27
CA GLU A 120 6.36 -4.74 -5.22
C GLU A 120 5.61 -3.42 -5.46
N THR A 121 5.30 -2.68 -4.41
CA THR A 121 4.58 -1.40 -4.50
C THR A 121 5.40 -0.33 -5.24
N ILE A 122 6.72 -0.26 -5.00
CA ILE A 122 7.65 0.59 -5.76
C ILE A 122 7.55 0.25 -7.25
N GLU A 123 7.64 -1.02 -7.57
CA GLU A 123 7.72 -1.52 -8.94
C GLU A 123 6.41 -1.36 -9.70
N MET A 124 5.27 -1.59 -9.05
CA MET A 124 3.95 -1.57 -9.67
C MET A 124 3.32 -0.18 -9.78
N PHE A 125 3.61 0.70 -8.82
CA PHE A 125 2.99 2.03 -8.73
C PHE A 125 3.97 3.20 -8.82
N GLY A 126 5.27 2.97 -8.63
CA GLY A 126 6.29 4.03 -8.56
C GLY A 126 6.20 4.86 -7.29
N ILE A 127 5.69 4.28 -6.21
CA ILE A 127 5.70 4.91 -4.88
C ILE A 127 7.09 4.75 -4.28
N SER A 128 7.67 5.83 -3.76
CA SER A 128 8.96 5.79 -3.07
C SER A 128 8.78 5.50 -1.59
N PHE A 129 9.51 4.49 -1.07
CA PHE A 129 9.57 4.24 0.38
C PHE A 129 10.88 4.75 0.94
N GLU A 130 10.80 5.90 1.64
CA GLU A 130 11.98 6.54 2.24
C GLU A 130 12.57 5.67 3.34
N GLY A 131 13.89 5.46 3.27
CA GLY A 131 14.62 4.60 4.23
C GLY A 131 14.57 3.11 3.91
N HIS A 132 13.94 2.69 2.81
CA HIS A 132 13.93 1.28 2.41
C HIS A 132 15.36 0.79 2.11
N PRO A 133 15.82 -0.35 2.69
CA PRO A 133 17.22 -0.77 2.60
C PRO A 133 17.63 -1.25 1.20
N GLN A 134 16.67 -1.72 0.39
CA GLN A 134 16.95 -2.33 -0.91
C GLN A 134 15.78 -2.09 -1.90
N PRO A 135 15.59 -0.86 -2.42
CA PRO A 135 14.47 -0.53 -3.30
C PRO A 135 14.74 -0.97 -4.77
N ILE A 136 14.96 -2.27 -4.98
CA ILE A 136 15.21 -2.86 -6.30
C ILE A 136 14.00 -3.65 -6.79
N LYS A 137 13.86 -3.81 -8.09
CA LYS A 137 12.80 -4.61 -8.71
C LYS A 137 12.74 -6.02 -8.13
N LEU A 138 11.54 -6.57 -8.01
CA LEU A 138 11.27 -7.89 -7.44
C LEU A 138 10.63 -8.85 -8.46
N LEU A 139 9.66 -8.38 -9.22
CA LEU A 139 8.81 -9.19 -10.08
C LEU A 139 9.05 -8.93 -11.58
N LEU A 140 9.31 -7.67 -11.95
CA LEU A 140 9.47 -7.27 -13.34
C LEU A 140 10.91 -7.47 -13.82
N SER A 141 11.05 -7.80 -15.09
CA SER A 141 12.37 -7.89 -15.73
C SER A 141 13.06 -6.51 -15.84
N GLU A 142 14.39 -6.48 -15.83
CA GLU A 142 15.17 -5.25 -15.93
C GLU A 142 14.75 -4.31 -17.10
N PRO A 143 14.44 -4.82 -18.31
CA PRO A 143 14.05 -3.96 -19.43
C PRO A 143 12.59 -3.47 -19.37
N PHE A 144 11.81 -3.83 -18.34
CA PHE A 144 10.43 -3.38 -18.25
C PHE A 144 10.38 -1.89 -17.87
N GLU A 145 9.67 -1.09 -18.65
CA GLU A 145 9.48 0.34 -18.43
C GLU A 145 8.06 0.66 -17.97
N GLY A 146 7.94 1.64 -17.05
CA GLY A 146 6.65 2.09 -16.50
C GLY A 146 6.17 1.28 -15.30
N TYR A 147 4.96 1.63 -14.83
CA TYR A 147 4.34 1.09 -13.61
C TYR A 147 3.01 0.42 -13.95
N PRO A 148 2.95 -0.92 -14.05
CA PRO A 148 1.85 -1.62 -14.69
C PRO A 148 0.53 -1.61 -13.91
N LEU A 149 0.51 -1.25 -12.63
CA LEU A 149 -0.73 -1.15 -11.85
C LEU A 149 -1.27 0.29 -11.74
N ARG A 150 -0.60 1.27 -12.36
CA ARG A 150 -1.17 2.61 -12.49
C ARG A 150 -2.32 2.60 -13.50
N LYS A 151 -3.33 3.42 -13.25
CA LYS A 151 -4.48 3.58 -14.15
C LYS A 151 -4.14 4.20 -15.50
N ASP A 152 -3.09 4.99 -15.55
CA ASP A 152 -2.56 5.61 -16.77
C ASP A 152 -1.65 4.70 -17.59
N PHE A 153 -1.30 3.50 -17.06
CA PHE A 153 -0.50 2.53 -17.78
C PHE A 153 -1.31 1.87 -18.90
N PRO A 154 -0.82 1.90 -20.17
CA PRO A 154 -1.52 1.32 -21.30
C PRO A 154 -1.58 -0.22 -21.20
N LEU A 155 -2.77 -0.77 -21.00
CA LEU A 155 -2.97 -2.23 -20.88
C LEU A 155 -2.74 -3.00 -22.19
N MET A 156 -2.82 -2.34 -23.33
CA MET A 156 -2.61 -2.95 -24.65
C MET A 156 -1.85 -2.01 -25.58
N SER A 157 -0.56 -2.19 -25.68
CA SER A 157 0.22 -1.78 -26.85
C SER A 157 0.35 -2.99 -27.79
N ARG A 158 -0.74 -3.53 -28.30
CA ARG A 158 -0.67 -4.48 -29.39
C ARG A 158 -0.39 -3.68 -30.67
N GLU A 159 0.78 -3.83 -31.23
CA GLU A 159 0.92 -3.66 -32.67
C GLU A 159 -0.10 -4.57 -33.33
N ALA A 160 -1.08 -3.99 -34.01
CA ALA A 160 -2.04 -4.74 -34.79
C ALA A 160 -1.26 -5.56 -35.82
N LYS A 161 -1.14 -6.87 -35.61
CA LYS A 161 -0.58 -7.73 -36.64
C LYS A 161 -1.50 -7.65 -37.86
N PRO A 162 -0.96 -7.47 -39.06
CA PRO A 162 -1.76 -7.49 -40.27
C PRO A 162 -2.55 -8.79 -40.34
N TRP A 163 -3.79 -8.70 -40.83
CA TRP A 163 -4.66 -9.85 -41.00
C TRP A 163 -3.94 -10.93 -41.83
N PRO A 164 -3.87 -12.22 -41.38
CA PRO A 164 -3.15 -13.27 -42.10
C PRO A 164 -3.68 -13.55 -43.51
N GLY A 165 -4.83 -13.03 -43.88
CA GLY A 165 -5.44 -13.11 -45.22
C GLY A 165 -5.45 -11.79 -45.98
N ALA A 166 -4.74 -10.75 -45.49
CA ALA A 166 -4.58 -9.53 -46.27
C ALA A 166 -3.74 -9.81 -47.52
N VAL A 167 -4.33 -9.55 -48.68
CA VAL A 167 -3.60 -9.64 -49.96
C VAL A 167 -2.71 -8.43 -50.08
N GLU A 168 -1.40 -8.63 -50.30
CA GLU A 168 -0.48 -7.53 -50.57
C GLU A 168 -0.99 -6.74 -51.79
N GLY A 169 -1.43 -5.51 -51.57
CA GLY A 169 -1.81 -4.60 -52.65
C GLY A 169 -3.03 -3.69 -52.45
N GLU A 170 -3.73 -3.76 -51.34
CA GLU A 170 -4.76 -2.76 -50.97
C GLU A 170 -4.19 -1.69 -50.05
N GLU A 171 -3.43 -0.73 -50.64
CA GLU A 171 -3.18 0.56 -49.99
C GLU A 171 -4.51 1.32 -50.04
N GLU A 172 -5.19 1.45 -48.87
CA GLU A 172 -6.32 2.36 -48.73
C GLU A 172 -5.82 3.79 -48.93
N GLU A 173 -6.18 4.40 -50.03
CA GLU A 173 -6.10 5.85 -50.24
C GLU A 173 -7.10 6.50 -49.26
N GLU A 174 -6.63 6.94 -48.09
CA GLU A 174 -7.36 7.86 -47.23
C GLU A 174 -7.33 9.26 -47.83
N GLU A 175 -8.52 9.72 -48.31
CA GLU A 175 -8.84 11.12 -48.53
C GLU A 175 -9.11 11.89 -47.23
#